data_c3c4aad92969557fc693ff88524372c1
#
_entry.id   c3c4aad92969557fc693ff88524372c1
#
_cell.length_a   1.000
_cell.length_b   1.000
_cell.length_c   1.000
_cell.angle_alpha   90.00
_cell.angle_beta   90.00
_cell.angle_gamma   90.00
#
_symmetry.space_group_name_H-M   'P 1'
#
loop_
_entity.id
_entity.type
_entity.pdbx_description
1 polymer ?
#
loop_
_entity_poly.entity_id
_entity_poly.type
_entity_poly.pdbx_seq_one_letter_code
_entity_poly.pdbx_strand_id
1 'polypeptide(L)'
;MKQNSKDLNNIAAKLIDICPTSIDLIDESVENQILMAANWLLSQELNAEDLYSIQNNLLSDKLKYVGPILVIKLALSKGFVLSLDRPLRVSVVFAMYKEHNRIKTQNEHPHGENFLQRKVGQLRWLFDEKKNITFNLIPVDDGCPEGSGDIARNITKANDLHENVEVLFLKDAVDKNLEGAIGLKSTADSQKGGSIVYGMWHAVDKYGEQDHLVLYTDADLSTHLGQVGLLVNPILKSGKLAAIGSRRETDSVVLKTGVRNDRGKL
;
A
#
# COMPACT_ATOMS: atom_id res chain seq x y z
N MET A 1 41.32 -0.56 4.35
CA MET A 1 40.36 0.52 4.62
C MET A 1 39.51 0.09 5.81
N LYS A 2 39.57 0.80 6.95
CA LYS A 2 38.71 0.51 8.10
C LYS A 2 37.29 0.91 7.69
N GLN A 3 36.41 -0.09 7.52
CA GLN A 3 34.98 0.12 7.41
C GLN A 3 34.57 0.82 8.72
N ASN A 4 34.18 2.09 8.64
CA ASN A 4 33.57 2.78 9.78
C ASN A 4 32.32 1.96 10.15
N SER A 5 32.39 1.18 11.23
CA SER A 5 31.21 0.50 11.77
C SER A 5 30.22 1.60 12.15
N LYS A 6 29.14 1.74 11.38
CA LYS A 6 28.06 2.68 11.73
C LYS A 6 27.54 2.32 13.11
N ASP A 7 27.39 3.30 13.95
CA ASP A 7 26.85 3.09 15.29
C ASP A 7 25.31 2.89 15.18
N LEU A 8 24.91 1.63 14.98
CA LEU A 8 23.50 1.25 14.84
C LEU A 8 22.68 1.59 16.08
N ASN A 9 23.30 1.65 17.27
CA ASN A 9 22.59 2.01 18.51
C ASN A 9 22.21 3.50 18.51
N ASN A 10 23.12 4.37 18.08
CA ASN A 10 22.82 5.79 17.95
C ASN A 10 21.77 6.06 16.86
N ILE A 11 21.83 5.32 15.75
CA ILE A 11 20.82 5.42 14.70
C ILE A 11 19.46 4.94 15.22
N ALA A 12 19.39 3.82 15.93
CA ALA A 12 18.15 3.32 16.53
C ALA A 12 17.57 4.30 17.56
N ALA A 13 18.41 4.88 18.42
CA ALA A 13 17.98 5.88 19.41
C ALA A 13 17.40 7.13 18.72
N LYS A 14 18.07 7.63 17.67
CA LYS A 14 17.58 8.78 16.90
C LYS A 14 16.30 8.45 16.15
N LEU A 15 16.18 7.25 15.60
CA LEU A 15 14.96 6.79 14.93
C LEU A 15 13.76 6.79 15.88
N ILE A 16 13.96 6.30 17.12
CA ILE A 16 12.92 6.32 18.16
C ILE A 16 12.49 7.75 18.49
N ASP A 17 13.45 8.66 18.59
CA ASP A 17 13.23 10.08 18.94
C ASP A 17 12.41 10.83 17.86
N ILE A 18 12.66 10.55 16.58
CA ILE A 18 11.99 11.26 15.46
C ILE A 18 10.66 10.63 15.02
N CYS A 19 10.39 9.40 15.43
CA CYS A 19 9.14 8.73 15.10
C CYS A 19 7.97 9.21 15.95
N PRO A 20 6.74 9.24 15.40
CA PRO A 20 5.56 9.55 16.21
C PRO A 20 5.36 8.48 17.30
N THR A 21 4.93 8.93 18.47
CA THR A 21 4.70 8.06 19.64
C THR A 21 3.40 7.26 19.54
N SER A 22 2.45 7.75 18.75
CA SER A 22 1.21 7.04 18.40
C SER A 22 1.04 6.99 16.89
N ILE A 23 0.50 5.89 16.40
CA ILE A 23 0.30 5.69 14.97
C ILE A 23 -1.20 5.72 14.67
N ASP A 24 -1.61 6.75 13.97
CA ASP A 24 -2.88 6.83 13.28
C ASP A 24 -2.63 7.12 11.80
N LEU A 25 -2.80 6.13 10.94
CA LEU A 25 -2.57 6.29 9.50
C LEU A 25 -3.66 7.12 8.81
N ILE A 26 -4.75 7.45 9.50
CA ILE A 26 -5.77 8.39 9.00
C ILE A 26 -5.26 9.83 9.15
N ASP A 27 -4.46 10.13 10.17
CA ASP A 27 -3.86 11.44 10.38
C ASP A 27 -2.71 11.68 9.40
N GLU A 28 -2.90 12.62 8.48
CA GLU A 28 -1.90 12.98 7.47
C GLU A 28 -0.61 13.54 8.09
N SER A 29 -0.68 14.19 9.26
CA SER A 29 0.51 14.69 9.93
C SER A 29 1.38 13.56 10.46
N VAL A 30 0.76 12.50 10.99
CA VAL A 30 1.46 11.28 11.44
C VAL A 30 2.07 10.54 10.25
N GLU A 31 1.34 10.42 9.14
CA GLU A 31 1.89 9.82 7.92
C GLU A 31 3.11 10.59 7.40
N ASN A 32 3.03 11.91 7.35
CA ASN A 32 4.16 12.75 6.94
C ASN A 32 5.38 12.57 7.85
N GLN A 33 5.21 12.51 9.18
CA GLN A 33 6.30 12.23 10.12
C GLN A 33 6.93 10.86 9.85
N ILE A 34 6.12 9.82 9.59
CA ILE A 34 6.60 8.48 9.24
C ILE A 34 7.43 8.53 7.94
N LEU A 35 6.97 9.21 6.90
CA LEU A 35 7.71 9.31 5.64
C LEU A 35 8.99 10.14 5.78
N MET A 36 8.97 11.21 6.56
CA MET A 36 10.18 11.98 6.89
C MET A 36 11.22 11.13 7.63
N ALA A 37 10.79 10.36 8.62
CA ALA A 37 11.66 9.44 9.35
C ALA A 37 12.22 8.33 8.43
N ALA A 38 11.41 7.81 7.49
CA ALA A 38 11.86 6.81 6.51
C ALA A 38 12.91 7.39 5.55
N ASN A 39 12.70 8.62 5.07
CA ASN A 39 13.68 9.30 4.22
C ASN A 39 14.98 9.61 4.99
N TRP A 40 14.89 10.03 6.27
CA TRP A 40 16.07 10.19 7.10
C TRP A 40 16.82 8.87 7.28
N LEU A 41 16.11 7.76 7.53
CA LEU A 41 16.75 6.45 7.70
C LEU A 41 17.43 5.98 6.41
N LEU A 42 16.83 6.21 5.25
CA LEU A 42 17.44 5.94 3.94
C LEU A 42 18.71 6.76 3.71
N SER A 43 18.76 8.02 4.17
CA SER A 43 19.95 8.88 4.05
C SER A 43 21.13 8.42 4.91
N GLN A 44 20.93 7.47 5.84
CA GLN A 44 22.02 6.89 6.62
C GLN A 44 22.82 5.84 5.84
N GLU A 45 22.44 5.54 4.59
CA GLU A 45 23.13 4.58 3.72
C GLU A 45 23.34 3.21 4.37
N LEU A 46 22.36 2.73 5.16
CA LEU A 46 22.36 1.42 5.77
C LEU A 46 22.02 0.36 4.73
N ASN A 47 22.66 -0.80 4.83
CA ASN A 47 22.24 -1.95 4.07
C ASN A 47 21.03 -2.66 4.72
N ALA A 48 20.45 -3.65 4.03
CA ALA A 48 19.28 -4.37 4.54
C ALA A 48 19.58 -5.13 5.85
N GLU A 49 20.79 -5.66 6.03
CA GLU A 49 21.19 -6.40 7.24
C GLU A 49 21.26 -5.48 8.45
N ASP A 50 21.80 -4.25 8.26
CA ASP A 50 21.81 -3.21 9.31
C ASP A 50 20.37 -2.88 9.74
N LEU A 51 19.48 -2.67 8.77
CA LEU A 51 18.06 -2.36 9.04
C LEU A 51 17.35 -3.50 9.76
N TYR A 52 17.57 -4.76 9.34
CA TYR A 52 17.03 -5.93 10.05
C TYR A 52 17.61 -6.07 11.44
N SER A 53 18.88 -5.74 11.67
CA SER A 53 19.49 -5.76 12.99
C SER A 53 18.82 -4.77 13.94
N ILE A 54 18.59 -3.52 13.48
CA ILE A 54 17.84 -2.52 14.26
C ILE A 54 16.42 -3.00 14.51
N GLN A 55 15.72 -3.49 13.49
CA GLN A 55 14.34 -3.99 13.63
C GLN A 55 14.23 -5.09 14.67
N ASN A 56 15.12 -6.10 14.64
CA ASN A 56 15.10 -7.22 15.56
C ASN A 56 15.25 -6.79 17.02
N ASN A 57 16.08 -5.79 17.31
CA ASN A 57 16.21 -5.22 18.64
C ASN A 57 14.90 -4.56 19.12
N LEU A 58 14.16 -3.90 18.22
CA LEU A 58 12.89 -3.23 18.54
C LEU A 58 11.71 -4.20 18.64
N LEU A 59 11.79 -5.38 18.02
CA LEU A 59 10.73 -6.39 18.08
C LEU A 59 10.48 -6.96 19.47
N SER A 60 11.40 -6.78 20.42
CA SER A 60 11.22 -7.17 21.83
C SER A 60 10.03 -6.46 22.50
N ASP A 61 9.69 -5.24 22.05
CA ASP A 61 8.52 -4.48 22.51
C ASP A 61 7.80 -3.80 21.31
N LYS A 62 7.12 -4.61 20.50
CA LYS A 62 6.50 -4.20 19.24
C LYS A 62 5.50 -3.06 19.38
N LEU A 63 4.75 -3.04 20.49
CA LEU A 63 3.70 -2.02 20.68
C LEU A 63 4.31 -0.65 21.02
N LYS A 64 5.40 -0.65 21.77
CA LYS A 64 6.15 0.58 22.09
C LYS A 64 6.84 1.15 20.84
N TYR A 65 7.38 0.29 19.99
CA TYR A 65 8.21 0.70 18.86
C TYR A 65 7.52 0.55 17.50
N VAL A 66 6.18 0.58 17.46
CA VAL A 66 5.41 0.42 16.23
C VAL A 66 5.79 1.43 15.15
N GLY A 67 5.99 2.69 15.51
CA GLY A 67 6.43 3.74 14.58
C GLY A 67 7.81 3.45 13.96
N PRO A 68 8.87 3.29 14.77
CA PRO A 68 10.18 2.89 14.28
C PRO A 68 10.18 1.62 13.43
N ILE A 69 9.44 0.57 13.82
CA ILE A 69 9.34 -0.67 13.04
C ILE A 69 8.68 -0.42 11.67
N LEU A 70 7.60 0.37 11.63
CA LEU A 70 6.96 0.75 10.37
C LEU A 70 7.94 1.53 9.47
N VAL A 71 8.66 2.49 10.03
CA VAL A 71 9.67 3.28 9.30
C VAL A 71 10.77 2.39 8.73
N ILE A 72 11.27 1.42 9.48
CA ILE A 72 12.27 0.46 8.97
C ILE A 72 11.70 -0.37 7.81
N LYS A 73 10.46 -0.85 7.92
CA LYS A 73 9.80 -1.59 6.83
C LYS A 73 9.63 -0.73 5.58
N LEU A 74 9.30 0.53 5.73
CA LEU A 74 9.22 1.48 4.60
C LEU A 74 10.60 1.72 3.98
N ALA A 75 11.64 1.91 4.79
CA ALA A 75 13.01 2.07 4.31
C ALA A 75 13.52 0.81 3.58
N LEU A 76 13.27 -0.38 4.11
CA LEU A 76 13.58 -1.66 3.45
C LEU A 76 12.84 -1.79 2.10
N SER A 77 11.56 -1.43 2.08
CA SER A 77 10.73 -1.44 0.87
C SER A 77 11.28 -0.51 -0.21
N LYS A 78 11.50 0.77 0.13
CA LYS A 78 12.00 1.77 -0.81
C LYS A 78 13.46 1.50 -1.20
N GLY A 79 14.32 1.12 -0.27
CA GLY A 79 15.70 0.75 -0.56
C GLY A 79 15.80 -0.41 -1.56
N PHE A 80 14.92 -1.41 -1.44
CA PHE A 80 14.81 -2.47 -2.43
C PHE A 80 14.38 -1.92 -3.81
N VAL A 81 13.33 -1.10 -3.86
CA VAL A 81 12.86 -0.49 -5.12
C VAL A 81 13.95 0.33 -5.78
N LEU A 82 14.69 1.15 -5.01
CA LEU A 82 15.80 1.95 -5.52
C LEU A 82 16.95 1.09 -6.09
N SER A 83 17.10 -0.14 -5.62
CA SER A 83 18.11 -1.09 -6.12
C SER A 83 17.73 -1.77 -7.44
N LEU A 84 16.51 -1.58 -7.95
CA LEU A 84 16.07 -2.23 -9.19
C LEU A 84 16.55 -1.46 -10.43
N ASP A 85 17.21 -2.16 -11.33
CA ASP A 85 17.71 -1.60 -12.61
C ASP A 85 16.92 -2.10 -13.83
N ARG A 86 15.79 -2.76 -13.61
CA ARG A 86 14.91 -3.29 -14.66
C ARG A 86 13.62 -2.49 -14.76
N PRO A 87 12.99 -2.39 -15.93
CA PRO A 87 11.64 -1.86 -16.05
C PRO A 87 10.66 -2.71 -15.23
N LEU A 88 9.71 -2.08 -14.59
CA LEU A 88 8.66 -2.74 -13.83
C LEU A 88 7.38 -1.91 -13.87
N ARG A 89 6.25 -2.58 -14.05
CA ARG A 89 4.93 -2.00 -13.81
C ARG A 89 4.29 -2.65 -12.58
N VAL A 90 3.67 -1.84 -11.76
CA VAL A 90 2.95 -2.29 -10.57
C VAL A 90 1.53 -1.78 -10.62
N SER A 91 0.54 -2.67 -10.73
CA SER A 91 -0.88 -2.31 -10.64
C SER A 91 -1.43 -2.73 -9.27
N VAL A 92 -2.07 -1.78 -8.59
CA VAL A 92 -2.69 -2.01 -7.28
C VAL A 92 -4.19 -1.88 -7.40
N VAL A 93 -4.90 -2.97 -7.18
CA VAL A 93 -6.36 -3.08 -7.29
C VAL A 93 -7.00 -3.04 -5.91
N PHE A 94 -8.14 -2.40 -5.79
CA PHE A 94 -9.02 -2.53 -4.62
C PHE A 94 -10.49 -2.32 -5.00
N ALA A 95 -11.38 -3.02 -4.29
CA ALA A 95 -12.82 -2.88 -4.47
C ALA A 95 -13.38 -1.78 -3.56
N MET A 96 -14.36 -1.03 -4.07
CA MET A 96 -15.08 0.01 -3.33
C MET A 96 -16.57 -0.34 -3.22
N TYR A 97 -17.07 -0.44 -1.99
CA TYR A 97 -18.49 -0.58 -1.70
C TYR A 97 -18.84 0.17 -0.42
N LYS A 98 -19.70 1.20 -0.53
CA LYS A 98 -20.04 2.12 0.57
C LYS A 98 -18.85 2.89 1.16
N GLU A 99 -17.91 3.24 0.31
CA GLU A 99 -16.72 4.03 0.68
C GLU A 99 -16.92 5.55 0.51
N HIS A 100 -18.13 5.99 0.15
CA HIS A 100 -18.50 7.36 -0.18
C HIS A 100 -18.19 8.41 0.90
N ASN A 101 -18.06 7.99 2.16
CA ASN A 101 -17.67 8.87 3.26
C ASN A 101 -16.15 8.84 3.50
N ARG A 102 -15.53 7.65 3.45
CA ARG A 102 -14.10 7.48 3.73
C ARG A 102 -13.21 8.02 2.61
N ILE A 103 -13.71 8.08 1.38
CA ILE A 103 -12.97 8.65 0.25
C ILE A 103 -12.80 10.18 0.35
N LYS A 104 -13.66 10.86 1.09
CA LYS A 104 -13.58 12.31 1.36
C LYS A 104 -12.47 12.66 2.31
N THR A 105 -12.10 13.94 2.36
CA THR A 105 -11.20 14.46 3.41
C THR A 105 -11.92 14.55 4.75
N GLN A 106 -11.16 14.68 5.85
CA GLN A 106 -11.74 14.91 7.18
C GLN A 106 -12.51 16.23 7.30
N ASN A 107 -12.15 17.24 6.49
CA ASN A 107 -12.90 18.50 6.41
C ASN A 107 -14.28 18.34 5.77
N GLU A 108 -14.44 17.39 4.88
CA GLU A 108 -15.69 17.12 4.18
C GLU A 108 -16.60 16.13 4.92
N HIS A 109 -15.98 15.22 5.70
CA HIS A 109 -16.73 14.22 6.45
C HIS A 109 -15.92 13.73 7.69
N PRO A 110 -16.53 13.57 8.89
CA PRO A 110 -15.82 13.14 10.10
C PRO A 110 -15.10 11.79 9.99
N HIS A 111 -15.57 10.91 9.09
CA HIS A 111 -14.93 9.62 8.80
C HIS A 111 -14.13 9.66 7.49
N GLY A 112 -13.81 10.84 6.99
CA GLY A 112 -13.00 11.00 5.79
C GLY A 112 -11.56 10.55 6.03
N GLU A 113 -11.05 9.73 5.14
CA GLU A 113 -9.67 9.22 5.16
C GLU A 113 -8.85 9.76 3.98
N ASN A 114 -9.51 10.39 2.98
CA ASN A 114 -8.87 10.81 1.74
C ASN A 114 -8.05 9.69 1.07
N PHE A 115 -8.49 8.44 1.23
CA PHE A 115 -7.67 7.27 0.95
C PHE A 115 -7.17 7.20 -0.50
N LEU A 116 -7.93 7.71 -1.47
CA LEU A 116 -7.54 7.64 -2.88
C LEU A 116 -6.28 8.46 -3.16
N GLN A 117 -6.28 9.74 -2.76
CA GLN A 117 -5.12 10.62 -2.96
C GLN A 117 -3.92 10.16 -2.13
N ARG A 118 -4.15 9.72 -0.90
CA ARG A 118 -3.09 9.25 -0.01
C ARG A 118 -2.43 7.97 -0.53
N LYS A 119 -3.20 7.02 -1.05
CA LYS A 119 -2.63 5.82 -1.71
C LYS A 119 -1.76 6.19 -2.91
N VAL A 120 -2.18 7.16 -3.73
CA VAL A 120 -1.34 7.68 -4.82
C VAL A 120 -0.08 8.32 -4.26
N GLY A 121 -0.17 9.14 -3.22
CA GLY A 121 0.99 9.74 -2.55
C GLY A 121 1.99 8.71 -2.01
N GLN A 122 1.49 7.63 -1.38
CA GLN A 122 2.31 6.52 -0.87
C GLN A 122 3.05 5.77 -2.00
N LEU A 123 2.38 5.54 -3.13
CA LEU A 123 3.01 4.88 -4.29
C LEU A 123 3.99 5.81 -5.00
N ARG A 124 3.69 7.10 -5.12
CA ARG A 124 4.64 8.12 -5.62
C ARG A 124 5.88 8.17 -4.74
N TRP A 125 5.73 8.26 -3.42
CA TRP A 125 6.86 8.21 -2.50
C TRP A 125 7.73 6.98 -2.73
N LEU A 126 7.13 5.83 -3.03
CA LEU A 126 7.86 4.58 -3.23
C LEU A 126 8.59 4.51 -4.58
N PHE A 127 7.96 4.99 -5.67
CA PHE A 127 8.39 4.69 -7.04
C PHE A 127 8.96 5.88 -7.83
N ASP A 128 8.58 7.13 -7.55
CA ASP A 128 8.87 8.28 -8.45
C ASP A 128 10.36 8.57 -8.67
N GLU A 129 11.24 8.12 -7.77
CA GLU A 129 12.69 8.24 -7.96
C GLU A 129 13.25 7.27 -9.03
N LYS A 130 12.46 6.26 -9.45
CA LYS A 130 12.85 5.25 -10.44
C LYS A 130 12.05 5.43 -11.73
N LYS A 131 12.61 6.15 -12.70
CA LYS A 131 11.96 6.46 -14.00
C LYS A 131 11.57 5.22 -14.82
N ASN A 132 12.22 4.08 -14.57
CA ASN A 132 11.94 2.80 -15.22
C ASN A 132 10.84 1.99 -14.50
N ILE A 133 10.28 2.50 -13.41
CA ILE A 133 9.17 1.87 -12.70
C ILE A 133 7.92 2.75 -12.84
N THR A 134 6.81 2.14 -13.22
CA THR A 134 5.51 2.81 -13.33
C THR A 134 4.50 2.10 -12.44
N PHE A 135 3.48 2.84 -11.99
CA PHE A 135 2.40 2.25 -11.23
C PHE A 135 1.02 2.74 -11.69
N ASN A 136 0.02 1.92 -11.42
CA ASN A 136 -1.39 2.25 -11.58
C ASN A 136 -2.16 1.86 -10.31
N LEU A 137 -3.08 2.70 -9.91
CA LEU A 137 -4.04 2.42 -8.85
C LEU A 137 -5.41 2.22 -9.53
N ILE A 138 -6.02 1.06 -9.30
CA ILE A 138 -7.24 0.63 -9.99
C ILE A 138 -8.35 0.37 -8.95
N PRO A 139 -9.05 1.43 -8.51
CA PRO A 139 -10.27 1.29 -7.72
C PRO A 139 -11.41 0.74 -8.59
N VAL A 140 -12.08 -0.30 -8.10
CA VAL A 140 -13.22 -0.92 -8.78
C VAL A 140 -14.48 -0.70 -7.95
N ASP A 141 -15.46 -0.01 -8.51
CA ASP A 141 -16.79 0.12 -7.91
C ASP A 141 -17.54 -1.21 -7.99
N ASP A 142 -17.92 -1.76 -6.84
CA ASP A 142 -18.59 -3.06 -6.70
C ASP A 142 -20.13 -2.94 -6.77
N GLY A 143 -20.64 -2.05 -7.59
CA GLY A 143 -22.07 -1.76 -7.66
C GLY A 143 -22.57 -0.97 -6.47
N CYS A 144 -21.79 -0.02 -6.00
CA CYS A 144 -22.09 0.77 -4.80
C CYS A 144 -23.33 1.66 -4.99
N PRO A 145 -24.41 1.50 -4.18
CA PRO A 145 -25.60 2.33 -4.29
C PRO A 145 -25.35 3.79 -3.88
N GLU A 146 -24.29 4.07 -3.15
CA GLU A 146 -23.89 5.40 -2.68
C GLU A 146 -22.93 6.13 -3.64
N GLY A 147 -22.66 5.54 -4.83
CA GLY A 147 -21.86 6.19 -5.87
C GLY A 147 -20.39 6.36 -5.54
N SER A 148 -19.77 5.43 -4.79
CA SER A 148 -18.35 5.51 -4.43
C SER A 148 -17.44 5.62 -5.67
N GLY A 149 -17.75 4.92 -6.75
CA GLY A 149 -17.01 4.96 -8.01
C GLY A 149 -17.08 6.33 -8.69
N ASP A 150 -18.27 6.95 -8.74
CA ASP A 150 -18.41 8.28 -9.32
C ASP A 150 -17.68 9.35 -8.51
N ILE A 151 -17.70 9.25 -7.18
CA ILE A 151 -16.93 10.13 -6.30
C ILE A 151 -15.43 9.95 -6.58
N ALA A 152 -14.94 8.71 -6.68
CA ALA A 152 -13.53 8.42 -7.00
C ALA A 152 -13.14 9.00 -8.37
N ARG A 153 -13.99 8.87 -9.39
CA ARG A 153 -13.78 9.46 -10.72
C ARG A 153 -13.68 10.98 -10.66
N ASN A 154 -14.56 11.62 -9.90
CA ASN A 154 -14.56 13.08 -9.73
C ASN A 154 -13.29 13.56 -9.00
N ILE A 155 -12.86 12.86 -7.94
CA ILE A 155 -11.62 13.17 -7.23
C ILE A 155 -10.40 12.98 -8.16
N THR A 156 -10.37 11.91 -8.94
CA THR A 156 -9.32 11.66 -9.93
C THR A 156 -9.19 12.81 -10.92
N LYS A 157 -10.31 13.29 -11.44
CA LYS A 157 -10.36 14.43 -12.37
C LYS A 157 -9.97 15.75 -11.71
N ALA A 158 -10.51 16.03 -10.52
CA ALA A 158 -10.28 17.30 -9.82
C ALA A 158 -8.83 17.48 -9.36
N ASN A 159 -8.10 16.38 -9.12
CA ASN A 159 -6.73 16.39 -8.61
C ASN A 159 -5.69 15.94 -9.66
N ASP A 160 -6.06 15.86 -10.94
CA ASP A 160 -5.17 15.47 -12.04
C ASP A 160 -4.43 14.13 -11.79
N LEU A 161 -5.18 13.13 -11.33
CA LEU A 161 -4.61 11.82 -10.98
C LEU A 161 -4.75 10.78 -12.10
N HIS A 162 -5.27 11.14 -13.26
CA HIS A 162 -5.63 10.21 -14.34
C HIS A 162 -4.43 9.46 -14.94
N GLU A 163 -3.21 9.95 -14.77
CA GLU A 163 -2.01 9.21 -15.17
C GLU A 163 -1.77 7.98 -14.30
N ASN A 164 -2.17 8.03 -13.02
CA ASN A 164 -1.91 6.98 -12.04
C ASN A 164 -3.17 6.25 -11.58
N VAL A 165 -4.37 6.79 -11.81
CA VAL A 165 -5.63 6.25 -11.29
C VAL A 165 -6.60 5.95 -12.42
N GLU A 166 -7.10 4.74 -12.46
CA GLU A 166 -8.13 4.31 -13.40
C GLU A 166 -9.30 3.68 -12.65
N VAL A 167 -10.42 4.41 -12.58
CA VAL A 167 -11.63 3.95 -11.88
C VAL A 167 -12.45 3.04 -12.77
N LEU A 168 -12.67 1.81 -12.35
CA LEU A 168 -13.49 0.82 -13.05
C LEU A 168 -14.84 0.62 -12.36
N PHE A 169 -15.82 0.19 -13.12
CA PHE A 169 -17.14 -0.17 -12.64
C PHE A 169 -17.42 -1.64 -12.98
N LEU A 170 -17.62 -2.49 -11.98
CA LEU A 170 -17.94 -3.89 -12.18
C LEU A 170 -19.24 -4.06 -13.00
N LYS A 171 -20.20 -3.14 -12.80
CA LYS A 171 -21.45 -3.13 -13.56
C LYS A 171 -21.19 -3.09 -15.06
N ASP A 172 -20.24 -2.26 -15.52
CA ASP A 172 -19.92 -2.16 -16.96
C ASP A 172 -19.34 -3.47 -17.50
N ALA A 173 -18.53 -4.17 -16.68
CA ALA A 173 -17.97 -5.45 -17.06
C ALA A 173 -19.02 -6.56 -17.15
N VAL A 174 -19.98 -6.59 -16.23
CA VAL A 174 -21.10 -7.52 -16.25
C VAL A 174 -22.01 -7.24 -17.45
N ASP A 175 -22.41 -6.00 -17.66
CA ASP A 175 -23.31 -5.61 -18.76
C ASP A 175 -22.70 -5.92 -20.15
N LYS A 176 -21.38 -5.78 -20.29
CA LYS A 176 -20.63 -6.08 -21.51
C LYS A 176 -20.16 -7.53 -21.61
N ASN A 177 -20.44 -8.36 -20.60
CA ASN A 177 -19.99 -9.74 -20.50
C ASN A 177 -18.47 -9.89 -20.74
N LEU A 178 -17.67 -9.01 -20.08
CA LEU A 178 -16.21 -9.06 -20.19
C LEU A 178 -15.66 -10.31 -19.50
N GLU A 179 -14.53 -10.81 -20.00
CA GLU A 179 -13.89 -12.04 -19.51
C GLU A 179 -13.55 -11.96 -18.01
N GLY A 180 -13.10 -10.81 -17.52
CA GLY A 180 -12.83 -10.58 -16.10
C GLY A 180 -14.06 -10.60 -15.18
N ALA A 181 -15.27 -10.63 -15.74
CA ALA A 181 -16.54 -10.72 -14.99
C ALA A 181 -17.36 -11.98 -15.35
N ILE A 182 -16.75 -12.96 -16.05
CA ILE A 182 -17.42 -14.21 -16.43
C ILE A 182 -18.01 -14.90 -15.19
N GLY A 183 -19.26 -15.36 -15.33
CA GLY A 183 -19.99 -16.06 -14.28
C GLY A 183 -20.76 -15.15 -13.32
N LEU A 184 -20.57 -13.83 -13.36
CA LEU A 184 -21.39 -12.89 -12.61
C LEU A 184 -22.64 -12.52 -13.43
N LYS A 185 -23.82 -12.63 -12.83
CA LYS A 185 -25.10 -12.18 -13.46
C LYS A 185 -25.42 -10.74 -13.09
N SER A 186 -24.88 -10.29 -11.97
CA SER A 186 -25.04 -8.94 -11.43
C SER A 186 -23.87 -8.58 -10.54
N THR A 187 -23.72 -7.31 -10.18
CA THR A 187 -22.72 -6.86 -9.20
C THR A 187 -22.95 -7.48 -7.82
N ALA A 188 -24.18 -7.84 -7.47
CA ALA A 188 -24.51 -8.49 -6.19
C ALA A 188 -23.84 -9.88 -6.01
N ASP A 189 -23.49 -10.54 -7.10
CA ASP A 189 -22.80 -11.83 -7.07
C ASP A 189 -21.31 -11.70 -6.75
N SER A 190 -20.74 -10.49 -6.85
CA SER A 190 -19.30 -10.21 -6.72
C SER A 190 -18.78 -10.43 -5.30
N GLN A 191 -19.51 -9.94 -4.28
CA GLN A 191 -19.09 -9.99 -2.87
C GLN A 191 -17.62 -9.54 -2.67
N LYS A 192 -17.19 -8.46 -3.31
CA LYS A 192 -15.82 -7.95 -3.37
C LYS A 192 -14.87 -8.77 -4.27
N GLY A 193 -14.96 -10.10 -4.23
CA GLY A 193 -14.05 -10.98 -4.99
C GLY A 193 -14.11 -10.74 -6.48
N GLY A 194 -15.32 -10.60 -7.05
CA GLY A 194 -15.51 -10.33 -8.46
C GLY A 194 -14.90 -9.00 -8.91
N SER A 195 -15.04 -7.94 -8.12
CA SER A 195 -14.41 -6.65 -8.40
C SER A 195 -12.88 -6.73 -8.42
N ILE A 196 -12.30 -7.47 -7.47
CA ILE A 196 -10.84 -7.68 -7.43
C ILE A 196 -10.38 -8.47 -8.67
N VAL A 197 -11.05 -9.59 -8.99
CA VAL A 197 -10.74 -10.39 -10.18
C VAL A 197 -10.86 -9.56 -11.45
N TYR A 198 -11.93 -8.79 -11.60
CA TYR A 198 -12.11 -7.91 -12.75
C TYR A 198 -10.99 -6.86 -12.86
N GLY A 199 -10.65 -6.20 -11.76
CA GLY A 199 -9.57 -5.20 -11.75
C GLY A 199 -8.21 -5.82 -12.08
N MET A 200 -7.91 -7.01 -11.57
CA MET A 200 -6.66 -7.73 -11.89
C MET A 200 -6.63 -8.20 -13.35
N TRP A 201 -7.73 -8.73 -13.85
CA TRP A 201 -7.87 -9.09 -15.27
C TRP A 201 -7.65 -7.86 -16.17
N HIS A 202 -8.32 -6.74 -15.88
CA HIS A 202 -8.16 -5.49 -16.62
C HIS A 202 -6.71 -5.00 -16.63
N ALA A 203 -6.04 -5.06 -15.48
CA ALA A 203 -4.63 -4.68 -15.38
C ALA A 203 -3.74 -5.52 -16.29
N VAL A 204 -3.96 -6.84 -16.32
CA VAL A 204 -3.19 -7.77 -17.18
C VAL A 204 -3.52 -7.57 -18.66
N ASP A 205 -4.81 -7.45 -19.00
CA ASP A 205 -5.26 -7.25 -20.39
C ASP A 205 -4.69 -5.95 -20.98
N LYS A 206 -4.69 -4.87 -20.18
CA LYS A 206 -4.23 -3.56 -20.65
C LYS A 206 -2.73 -3.37 -20.65
N TYR A 207 -2.00 -3.99 -19.71
CA TYR A 207 -0.60 -3.70 -19.44
C TYR A 207 0.31 -4.94 -19.42
N GLY A 208 -0.19 -6.11 -19.86
CA GLY A 208 0.44 -7.42 -19.65
C GLY A 208 1.70 -7.73 -20.47
N GLU A 209 2.23 -6.81 -21.27
CA GLU A 209 3.32 -7.11 -22.21
C GLU A 209 4.73 -7.04 -21.60
N GLN A 210 4.90 -6.66 -20.33
CA GLN A 210 6.21 -6.44 -19.69
C GLN A 210 6.24 -7.01 -18.28
N ASP A 211 7.37 -6.89 -17.60
CA ASP A 211 7.49 -7.17 -16.16
C ASP A 211 6.41 -6.40 -15.39
N HIS A 212 5.30 -7.07 -15.14
CA HIS A 212 4.10 -6.50 -14.56
C HIS A 212 3.69 -7.31 -13.32
N LEU A 213 3.58 -6.63 -12.21
CA LEU A 213 3.08 -7.19 -10.95
C LEU A 213 1.72 -6.59 -10.64
N VAL A 214 0.76 -7.47 -10.35
CA VAL A 214 -0.59 -7.07 -9.96
C VAL A 214 -0.82 -7.42 -8.51
N LEU A 215 -1.21 -6.43 -7.71
CA LEU A 215 -1.49 -6.57 -6.29
C LEU A 215 -2.95 -6.18 -6.01
N TYR A 216 -3.48 -6.67 -4.90
CA TYR A 216 -4.72 -6.12 -4.36
C TYR A 216 -4.57 -5.75 -2.89
N THR A 217 -5.40 -4.80 -2.45
CA THR A 217 -5.47 -4.31 -1.07
C THR A 217 -6.90 -3.95 -0.71
N ASP A 218 -7.16 -3.58 0.54
CA ASP A 218 -8.43 -2.97 0.95
C ASP A 218 -8.48 -1.49 0.54
N ALA A 219 -9.68 -0.92 0.44
CA ALA A 219 -9.86 0.49 0.10
C ALA A 219 -9.31 1.43 1.18
N ASP A 220 -9.39 1.04 2.44
CA ASP A 220 -8.95 1.83 3.59
C ASP A 220 -7.42 2.00 3.68
N LEU A 221 -6.98 2.81 4.65
CA LEU A 221 -5.57 3.06 4.93
C LEU A 221 -4.98 2.09 5.97
N SER A 222 -5.62 0.94 6.22
CA SER A 222 -5.15 -0.06 7.19
C SER A 222 -3.77 -0.66 6.84
N THR A 223 -3.33 -0.49 5.60
CA THR A 223 -2.00 -0.89 5.12
C THR A 223 -1.38 0.25 4.32
N HIS A 224 -0.18 0.67 4.70
CA HIS A 224 0.57 1.71 3.99
C HIS A 224 1.22 1.12 2.73
N LEU A 225 0.86 1.64 1.54
CA LEU A 225 1.34 1.12 0.24
C LEU A 225 2.83 1.33 0.00
N GLY A 226 3.49 2.18 0.75
CA GLY A 226 4.96 2.26 0.76
C GLY A 226 5.66 0.94 1.12
N GLN A 227 4.94 -0.05 1.69
CA GLN A 227 5.46 -1.38 1.98
C GLN A 227 5.41 -2.35 0.77
N VAL A 228 4.85 -1.96 -0.36
CA VAL A 228 4.70 -2.82 -1.55
C VAL A 228 6.03 -3.43 -2.01
N GLY A 229 7.15 -2.71 -1.88
CA GLY A 229 8.48 -3.24 -2.20
C GLY A 229 8.85 -4.51 -1.43
N LEU A 230 8.32 -4.70 -0.21
CA LEU A 230 8.53 -5.94 0.56
C LEU A 230 7.83 -7.15 -0.06
N LEU A 231 6.71 -6.95 -0.76
CA LEU A 231 6.02 -8.01 -1.51
C LEU A 231 6.64 -8.25 -2.88
N VAL A 232 7.15 -7.19 -3.51
CA VAL A 232 7.83 -7.25 -4.81
C VAL A 232 9.18 -7.98 -4.70
N ASN A 233 9.90 -7.79 -3.60
CA ASN A 233 11.23 -8.36 -3.37
C ASN A 233 11.27 -9.90 -3.54
N PRO A 234 10.48 -10.73 -2.84
CA PRO A 234 10.54 -12.18 -2.98
C PRO A 234 10.17 -12.66 -4.39
N ILE A 235 9.32 -11.93 -5.10
CA ILE A 235 8.96 -12.25 -6.49
C ILE A 235 10.16 -12.02 -7.39
N LEU A 236 10.77 -10.85 -7.36
CA LEU A 236 11.84 -10.48 -8.29
C LEU A 236 13.21 -11.08 -7.93
N LYS A 237 13.54 -11.20 -6.64
CA LYS A 237 14.85 -11.76 -6.21
C LYS A 237 14.84 -13.27 -6.04
N SER A 238 13.72 -13.83 -5.55
CA SER A 238 13.67 -15.26 -5.22
C SER A 238 12.82 -16.08 -6.21
N GLY A 239 12.33 -15.46 -7.29
CA GLY A 239 11.55 -16.13 -8.33
C GLY A 239 10.22 -16.68 -7.82
N LYS A 240 9.67 -16.13 -6.73
CA LYS A 240 8.35 -16.55 -6.24
C LYS A 240 7.25 -16.05 -7.17
N LEU A 241 6.23 -16.88 -7.38
CA LEU A 241 5.10 -16.53 -8.24
C LEU A 241 4.09 -15.61 -7.55
N ALA A 242 4.03 -15.62 -6.22
CA ALA A 242 3.15 -14.78 -5.42
C ALA A 242 3.78 -14.44 -4.07
N ALA A 243 3.36 -13.31 -3.49
CA ALA A 243 3.71 -12.90 -2.13
C ALA A 243 2.46 -12.34 -1.43
N ILE A 244 2.31 -12.66 -0.15
CA ILE A 244 1.16 -12.24 0.67
C ILE A 244 1.68 -11.59 1.93
N GLY A 245 1.16 -10.40 2.26
CA GLY A 245 1.39 -9.76 3.56
C GLY A 245 0.72 -10.56 4.68
N SER A 246 1.51 -11.02 5.64
CA SER A 246 1.02 -11.81 6.77
C SER A 246 0.88 -10.96 8.03
N ARG A 247 -0.24 -11.14 8.75
CA ARG A 247 -0.45 -10.57 10.10
C ARG A 247 0.06 -11.49 11.21
N ARG A 248 0.57 -12.66 10.87
CA ARG A 248 0.95 -13.74 11.81
C ARG A 248 2.46 -13.95 11.91
N GLU A 249 3.24 -13.34 11.03
CA GLU A 249 4.70 -13.43 11.10
C GLU A 249 5.26 -12.79 12.37
N THR A 250 6.41 -13.28 12.81
CA THR A 250 7.04 -12.82 14.05
C THR A 250 7.37 -11.34 14.04
N ASP A 251 7.69 -10.79 12.88
CA ASP A 251 8.01 -9.39 12.65
C ASP A 251 6.77 -8.53 12.26
N SER A 252 5.59 -9.14 12.17
CA SER A 252 4.36 -8.39 11.90
C SER A 252 3.92 -7.58 13.11
N VAL A 253 3.56 -6.33 12.87
CA VAL A 253 2.92 -5.44 13.85
C VAL A 253 1.52 -5.12 13.38
N VAL A 254 0.53 -5.41 14.21
CA VAL A 254 -0.89 -5.17 13.92
C VAL A 254 -1.50 -4.34 15.03
N LEU A 255 -1.92 -3.13 14.70
CA LEU A 255 -2.72 -2.29 15.59
C LEU A 255 -4.20 -2.59 15.33
N LYS A 256 -4.93 -2.93 16.38
CA LYS A 256 -6.38 -3.16 16.31
C LYS A 256 -7.08 -2.30 17.35
N THR A 257 -8.08 -1.56 16.93
CA THR A 257 -9.03 -0.94 17.86
C THR A 257 -9.96 -2.01 18.43
N GLY A 258 -10.21 -1.98 19.74
CA GLY A 258 -10.71 -3.08 20.60
C GLY A 258 -11.95 -3.87 20.18
N VAL A 259 -12.77 -3.43 19.22
CA VAL A 259 -14.04 -4.09 18.86
C VAL A 259 -13.93 -5.10 17.72
N ARG A 260 -12.81 -5.14 16.99
CA ARG A 260 -12.61 -6.06 15.84
C ARG A 260 -11.82 -7.33 16.18
N ASN A 261 -11.49 -7.57 17.45
CA ASN A 261 -10.57 -8.66 17.84
C ASN A 261 -11.12 -10.09 17.68
N ASP A 262 -12.44 -10.29 17.60
CA ASP A 262 -13.02 -11.64 17.67
C ASP A 262 -13.23 -12.34 16.31
N ARG A 263 -13.18 -11.59 15.20
CA ARG A 263 -13.39 -12.17 13.86
C ARG A 263 -12.11 -12.67 13.18
N GLY A 264 -10.96 -12.57 13.79
CA GLY A 264 -9.65 -12.98 13.25
C GLY A 264 -9.04 -14.22 13.92
N LYS A 265 -9.79 -14.92 14.76
CA LYS A 265 -9.40 -16.22 15.32
C LYS A 265 -10.08 -17.32 14.50
N LEU A 266 -9.47 -17.72 13.44
CA LEU A 266 -9.63 -19.03 12.78
C LEU A 266 -8.29 -19.72 12.76
#